data_2e8bc42fabb11190966744e8fb838c3f
#
_entry.id   2e8bc42fabb11190966744e8fb838c3f
#
_cell.length_a   1.000
_cell.length_b   1.000
_cell.length_c   1.000
_cell.angle_alpha   90.00
_cell.angle_beta   90.00
_cell.angle_gamma   90.00
#
_symmetry.space_group_name_H-M   'P 1'
#
loop_
_entity.id
_entity.type
_entity.pdbx_description
1 polymer ?
#
loop_
_entity_poly.entity_id
_entity_poly.type
_entity_poly.pdbx_seq_one_letter_code
_entity_poly.pdbx_strand_id
1 'polypeptide(L)'
;FPQAQDYLDVYHRAGLVGERSVFAHGIHLSERECRCLAHKNAALAHCPSSNLFIGSGLFDLGRAQQYGIRVGIGSDVGGGTSLSLLANLADAYKIQQLRGTSLDPFQALYLATLGGARALDLDGLVGNFLPGREADFVALDLAATPMIAQRMEHARGLADTLFVLNTLGDDRAVAETWVMGERRHAKG
;
A
#
# COMPACT_ATOMS: atom_id res chain seq x y z
N PHE A 1 20.65 -9.91 21.02
CA PHE A 1 20.38 -11.19 20.31
C PHE A 1 21.64 -11.66 19.56
N PRO A 2 22.74 -11.97 20.25
CA PRO A 2 24.03 -12.27 19.60
C PRO A 2 24.02 -13.54 18.74
N GLN A 3 23.02 -14.41 18.92
CA GLN A 3 22.84 -15.64 18.14
C GLN A 3 21.96 -15.47 16.90
N ALA A 4 21.31 -14.31 16.70
CA ALA A 4 20.50 -14.06 15.53
C ALA A 4 21.39 -13.78 14.29
N GLN A 5 21.01 -14.32 13.13
CA GLN A 5 21.75 -14.15 11.88
C GLN A 5 21.53 -12.75 11.27
N ASP A 6 20.34 -12.20 11.47
CA ASP A 6 19.90 -10.88 11.03
C ASP A 6 18.70 -10.41 11.85
N TYR A 7 18.12 -9.26 11.46
CA TYR A 7 17.02 -8.66 12.20
C TYR A 7 15.75 -9.53 12.18
N LEU A 8 15.37 -10.10 11.04
CA LEU A 8 14.18 -10.96 10.92
C LEU A 8 14.35 -12.27 11.70
N ASP A 9 15.57 -12.79 11.84
CA ASP A 9 15.84 -14.04 12.57
C ASP A 9 15.45 -13.96 14.04
N VAL A 10 15.48 -12.77 14.65
CA VAL A 10 14.98 -12.53 16.01
C VAL A 10 13.50 -12.92 16.11
N TYR A 11 12.68 -12.41 15.18
CA TYR A 11 11.24 -12.70 15.13
C TYR A 11 10.96 -14.13 14.70
N HIS A 12 11.75 -14.65 13.75
CA HIS A 12 11.61 -16.02 13.28
C HIS A 12 11.84 -17.05 14.40
N ARG A 13 12.89 -16.87 15.19
CA ARG A 13 13.18 -17.72 16.36
C ARG A 13 12.12 -17.62 17.45
N ALA A 14 11.49 -16.47 17.58
CA ALA A 14 10.35 -16.28 18.50
C ALA A 14 9.03 -16.83 17.98
N GLY A 15 8.99 -17.44 16.77
CA GLY A 15 7.77 -17.96 16.16
C GLY A 15 6.81 -16.90 15.63
N LEU A 16 7.27 -15.66 15.44
CA LEU A 16 6.45 -14.51 15.03
C LEU A 16 6.42 -14.27 13.51
N VAL A 17 7.13 -15.09 12.72
CA VAL A 17 7.13 -15.00 11.26
C VAL A 17 6.28 -16.11 10.68
N GLY A 18 5.11 -15.77 10.12
CA GLY A 18 4.15 -16.72 9.55
C GLY A 18 3.04 -16.03 8.80
N GLU A 19 2.01 -16.78 8.45
CA GLU A 19 0.77 -16.25 7.88
C GLU A 19 0.21 -15.16 8.81
N ARG A 20 -0.35 -14.10 8.23
CA ARG A 20 -0.85 -12.90 8.95
C ARG A 20 0.21 -12.08 9.69
N SER A 21 1.49 -12.44 9.60
CA SER A 21 2.55 -11.54 10.06
C SER A 21 2.82 -10.48 9.02
N VAL A 22 2.72 -9.22 9.41
CA VAL A 22 3.01 -8.07 8.55
C VAL A 22 4.15 -7.27 9.15
N PHE A 23 5.23 -7.12 8.39
CA PHE A 23 6.40 -6.33 8.80
C PHE A 23 6.40 -5.00 8.04
N ALA A 24 6.49 -3.90 8.77
CA ALA A 24 6.55 -2.57 8.15
C ALA A 24 7.94 -2.30 7.55
N HIS A 25 7.98 -1.39 6.61
CA HIS A 25 9.16 -0.81 5.95
C HIS A 25 9.88 -1.80 5.01
N GLY A 26 10.62 -2.79 5.53
CA GLY A 26 11.29 -3.82 4.72
C GLY A 26 12.37 -3.29 3.77
N ILE A 27 13.03 -2.16 4.08
CA ILE A 27 13.95 -1.46 3.17
C ILE A 27 15.29 -2.18 3.04
N HIS A 28 15.81 -2.69 4.17
CA HIS A 28 17.17 -3.25 4.28
C HIS A 28 17.18 -4.77 4.36
N LEU A 29 16.14 -5.44 3.85
CA LEU A 29 16.07 -6.90 3.89
C LEU A 29 17.20 -7.54 3.08
N SER A 30 17.88 -8.50 3.69
CA SER A 30 18.79 -9.40 3.00
C SER A 30 18.03 -10.39 2.12
N GLU A 31 18.76 -11.09 1.26
CA GLU A 31 18.18 -12.15 0.42
C GLU A 31 17.58 -13.29 1.27
N ARG A 32 18.26 -13.65 2.36
CA ARG A 32 17.79 -14.65 3.31
C ARG A 32 16.47 -14.25 3.94
N GLU A 33 16.34 -12.99 4.37
CA GLU A 33 15.13 -12.47 4.98
C GLU A 33 13.97 -12.44 3.98
N CYS A 34 14.22 -12.02 2.72
CA CYS A 34 13.21 -12.08 1.65
C CYS A 34 12.71 -13.51 1.42
N ARG A 35 13.61 -14.50 1.32
CA ARG A 35 13.23 -15.90 1.18
C ARG A 35 12.45 -16.41 2.39
N CYS A 36 12.82 -16.00 3.60
CA CYS A 36 12.12 -16.38 4.83
C CYS A 36 10.69 -15.84 4.84
N LEU A 37 10.49 -14.53 4.54
CA LEU A 37 9.17 -13.92 4.46
C LEU A 37 8.28 -14.63 3.42
N ALA A 38 8.80 -14.87 2.21
CA ALA A 38 8.07 -15.56 1.15
C ALA A 38 7.67 -16.99 1.55
N HIS A 39 8.62 -17.78 2.06
CA HIS A 39 8.38 -19.18 2.48
C HIS A 39 7.37 -19.27 3.63
N LYS A 40 7.36 -18.29 4.52
CA LYS A 40 6.46 -18.21 5.68
C LYS A 40 5.12 -17.55 5.37
N ASN A 41 4.87 -17.14 4.12
CA ASN A 41 3.69 -16.37 3.73
C ASN A 41 3.49 -15.09 4.58
N ALA A 42 4.56 -14.54 5.11
CA ALA A 42 4.53 -13.23 5.76
C ALA A 42 4.43 -12.10 4.72
N ALA A 43 3.97 -10.93 5.14
CA ALA A 43 3.76 -9.80 4.26
C ALA A 43 4.57 -8.58 4.68
N LEU A 44 4.69 -7.62 3.77
CA LEU A 44 5.29 -6.31 4.02
C LEU A 44 4.25 -5.20 3.90
N ALA A 45 4.32 -4.23 4.82
CA ALA A 45 3.66 -2.95 4.69
C ALA A 45 4.66 -1.93 4.16
N HIS A 46 4.50 -1.51 2.91
CA HIS A 46 5.25 -0.39 2.36
C HIS A 46 4.69 0.91 2.94
N CYS A 47 5.49 1.64 3.71
CA CYS A 47 5.13 2.87 4.39
C CYS A 47 5.89 4.06 3.76
N PRO A 48 5.51 4.50 2.54
CA PRO A 48 6.32 5.40 1.74
C PRO A 48 6.54 6.75 2.39
N SER A 49 5.48 7.38 2.91
CA SER A 49 5.55 8.68 3.57
C SER A 49 6.48 8.66 4.78
N SER A 50 6.34 7.64 5.64
CA SER A 50 7.21 7.45 6.80
C SER A 50 8.68 7.25 6.41
N ASN A 51 8.91 6.35 5.45
CA ASN A 51 10.28 6.05 4.99
C ASN A 51 11.00 7.28 4.47
N LEU A 52 10.28 8.16 3.74
CA LEU A 52 10.82 9.43 3.25
C LEU A 52 11.02 10.44 4.38
N PHE A 53 10.03 10.60 5.25
CA PHE A 53 10.03 11.62 6.30
C PHE A 53 11.18 11.41 7.30
N ILE A 54 11.39 10.16 7.73
CA ILE A 54 12.48 9.84 8.69
C ILE A 54 13.79 9.44 8.00
N GLY A 55 13.84 9.43 6.66
CA GLY A 55 15.08 9.14 5.91
C GLY A 55 15.54 7.68 5.97
N SER A 56 14.64 6.71 6.16
CA SER A 56 14.99 5.29 6.28
C SER A 56 15.52 4.68 4.99
N GLY A 57 15.16 5.23 3.82
CA GLY A 57 15.55 4.74 2.50
C GLY A 57 14.39 4.45 1.57
N LEU A 58 14.68 3.85 0.41
CA LEU A 58 13.74 3.62 -0.67
C LEU A 58 13.33 2.14 -0.73
N PHE A 59 12.05 1.85 -0.54
CA PHE A 59 11.51 0.49 -0.61
C PHE A 59 11.63 -0.08 -2.03
N ASP A 60 12.12 -1.31 -2.13
CA ASP A 60 12.26 -2.06 -3.38
C ASP A 60 11.05 -2.95 -3.64
N LEU A 61 10.03 -2.39 -4.31
CA LEU A 61 8.83 -3.15 -4.67
C LEU A 61 9.14 -4.27 -5.65
N GLY A 62 10.02 -4.03 -6.63
CA GLY A 62 10.41 -5.02 -7.61
C GLY A 62 11.06 -6.24 -6.96
N ARG A 63 11.93 -6.01 -5.99
CA ARG A 63 12.55 -7.09 -5.21
C ARG A 63 11.52 -7.88 -4.41
N ALA A 64 10.60 -7.21 -3.70
CA ALA A 64 9.55 -7.89 -2.96
C ALA A 64 8.71 -8.79 -3.87
N GLN A 65 8.35 -8.30 -5.08
CA GLN A 65 7.62 -9.06 -6.09
C GLN A 65 8.44 -10.24 -6.64
N GLN A 66 9.73 -10.05 -6.89
CA GLN A 66 10.62 -11.11 -7.37
C GLN A 66 10.65 -12.32 -6.41
N TYR A 67 10.58 -12.06 -5.11
CA TYR A 67 10.49 -13.11 -4.08
C TYR A 67 9.06 -13.60 -3.81
N GLY A 68 8.04 -13.01 -4.44
CA GLY A 68 6.64 -13.37 -4.22
C GLY A 68 6.11 -12.92 -2.85
N ILE A 69 6.72 -11.92 -2.23
CA ILE A 69 6.28 -11.38 -0.95
C ILE A 69 5.03 -10.53 -1.16
N ARG A 70 3.99 -10.77 -0.38
CA ARG A 70 2.76 -9.96 -0.38
C ARG A 70 3.07 -8.57 0.17
N VAL A 71 2.59 -7.53 -0.52
CA VAL A 71 2.83 -6.14 -0.14
C VAL A 71 1.51 -5.37 -0.14
N GLY A 72 1.28 -4.61 0.91
CA GLY A 72 0.23 -3.58 1.00
C GLY A 72 0.84 -2.22 1.29
N ILE A 73 0.07 -1.14 1.12
CA ILE A 73 0.46 0.22 1.52
C ILE A 73 0.04 0.45 2.97
N GLY A 74 0.93 1.03 3.77
CA GLY A 74 0.68 1.49 5.12
C GLY A 74 0.95 2.98 5.28
N SER A 75 0.17 3.67 6.09
CA SER A 75 0.37 5.10 6.37
C SER A 75 1.46 5.35 7.40
N ASP A 76 1.57 4.47 8.40
CA ASP A 76 2.51 4.60 9.52
C ASP A 76 2.48 6.01 10.14
N VAL A 77 1.28 6.58 10.31
CA VAL A 77 1.12 7.93 10.87
C VAL A 77 1.71 8.01 12.28
N GLY A 78 2.55 9.02 12.45
CA GLY A 78 3.52 9.22 13.51
C GLY A 78 4.91 9.34 12.91
N GLY A 79 5.41 8.32 12.19
CA GLY A 79 6.51 8.41 11.23
C GLY A 79 6.04 8.89 9.86
N GLY A 80 4.87 8.44 9.40
CA GLY A 80 4.22 8.95 8.20
C GLY A 80 3.44 10.25 8.43
N THR A 81 3.26 11.04 7.37
CA THR A 81 2.71 12.39 7.44
C THR A 81 1.24 12.49 7.03
N SER A 82 0.60 11.39 6.61
CA SER A 82 -0.80 11.37 6.18
C SER A 82 -1.47 10.03 6.41
N LEU A 83 -2.71 10.05 6.91
CA LEU A 83 -3.60 8.87 6.96
C LEU A 83 -4.16 8.49 5.59
N SER A 84 -4.17 9.44 4.63
CA SER A 84 -4.67 9.18 3.28
C SER A 84 -3.79 8.19 2.54
N LEU A 85 -4.35 7.04 2.13
CA LEU A 85 -3.63 6.08 1.29
C LEU A 85 -3.35 6.65 -0.10
N LEU A 86 -4.18 7.54 -0.65
CA LEU A 86 -3.90 8.22 -1.92
C LEU A 86 -2.62 9.06 -1.82
N ALA A 87 -2.45 9.85 -0.75
CA ALA A 87 -1.21 10.59 -0.51
C ALA A 87 0.00 9.66 -0.37
N ASN A 88 -0.17 8.53 0.31
CA ASN A 88 0.88 7.51 0.42
C ASN A 88 1.21 6.88 -0.95
N LEU A 89 0.24 6.68 -1.84
CA LEU A 89 0.49 6.20 -3.20
C LEU A 89 1.31 7.19 -4.03
N ALA A 90 1.09 8.51 -3.84
CA ALA A 90 1.91 9.54 -4.48
C ALA A 90 3.39 9.43 -4.07
N ASP A 91 3.65 9.17 -2.80
CA ASP A 91 5.02 8.96 -2.32
C ASP A 91 5.60 7.61 -2.78
N ALA A 92 4.78 6.55 -2.81
CA ALA A 92 5.19 5.26 -3.36
C ALA A 92 5.62 5.38 -4.83
N TYR A 93 4.86 6.15 -5.66
CA TYR A 93 5.23 6.43 -7.04
C TYR A 93 6.61 7.12 -7.13
N LYS A 94 6.83 8.19 -6.35
CA LYS A 94 8.11 8.92 -6.33
C LYS A 94 9.27 8.01 -5.92
N ILE A 95 9.07 7.16 -4.91
CA ILE A 95 10.09 6.18 -4.46
C ILE A 95 10.48 5.26 -5.61
N GLN A 96 9.50 4.68 -6.34
CA GLN A 96 9.83 3.80 -7.46
C GLN A 96 10.54 4.56 -8.60
N GLN A 97 10.16 5.81 -8.90
CA GLN A 97 10.89 6.66 -9.86
C GLN A 97 12.35 6.88 -9.44
N LEU A 98 12.62 7.18 -8.17
CA LEU A 98 13.98 7.33 -7.63
C LEU A 98 14.79 6.02 -7.70
N ARG A 99 14.12 4.88 -7.75
CA ARG A 99 14.73 3.55 -7.94
C ARG A 99 14.91 3.18 -9.43
N GLY A 100 14.50 4.05 -10.35
CA GLY A 100 14.57 3.80 -11.79
C GLY A 100 13.49 2.85 -12.31
N THR A 101 12.39 2.67 -11.56
CA THR A 101 11.21 1.87 -11.95
C THR A 101 9.97 2.75 -11.98
N SER A 102 8.92 2.31 -12.68
CA SER A 102 7.64 3.03 -12.71
C SER A 102 6.59 2.20 -11.97
N LEU A 103 5.83 2.85 -11.10
CA LEU A 103 4.66 2.25 -10.47
C LEU A 103 3.44 2.49 -11.37
N ASP A 104 2.95 1.42 -11.97
CA ASP A 104 1.73 1.43 -12.77
C ASP A 104 0.51 1.85 -11.93
N PRO A 105 -0.44 2.68 -12.44
CA PRO A 105 -1.57 3.17 -11.66
C PRO A 105 -2.52 2.06 -11.18
N PHE A 106 -2.68 0.97 -11.92
CA PHE A 106 -3.47 -0.17 -11.46
C PHE A 106 -2.75 -0.95 -10.37
N GLN A 107 -1.43 -1.09 -10.49
CA GLN A 107 -0.60 -1.70 -9.45
C GLN A 107 -0.64 -0.85 -8.17
N ALA A 108 -0.58 0.47 -8.26
CA ALA A 108 -0.72 1.37 -7.13
C ALA A 108 -2.08 1.16 -6.41
N LEU A 109 -3.18 1.18 -7.18
CA LEU A 109 -4.52 0.90 -6.63
C LEU A 109 -4.59 -0.51 -6.00
N TYR A 110 -4.02 -1.52 -6.65
CA TYR A 110 -3.97 -2.89 -6.13
C TYR A 110 -3.28 -2.94 -4.75
N LEU A 111 -2.15 -2.27 -4.57
CA LEU A 111 -1.43 -2.24 -3.29
C LEU A 111 -2.25 -1.61 -2.15
N ALA A 112 -3.11 -0.63 -2.48
CA ALA A 112 -3.98 0.04 -1.51
C ALA A 112 -5.32 -0.68 -1.28
N THR A 113 -5.64 -1.72 -2.04
CA THR A 113 -6.92 -2.45 -1.99
C THR A 113 -6.68 -3.95 -1.80
N LEU A 114 -6.81 -4.74 -2.86
CA LEU A 114 -6.68 -6.20 -2.81
C LEU A 114 -5.28 -6.65 -2.35
N GLY A 115 -4.22 -5.92 -2.69
CA GLY A 115 -2.86 -6.19 -2.22
C GLY A 115 -2.75 -6.05 -0.70
N GLY A 116 -3.34 -4.98 -0.15
CA GLY A 116 -3.48 -4.79 1.31
C GLY A 116 -4.29 -5.90 1.97
N ALA A 117 -5.44 -6.27 1.39
CA ALA A 117 -6.27 -7.37 1.87
C ALA A 117 -5.50 -8.70 1.89
N ARG A 118 -4.74 -8.99 0.82
CA ARG A 118 -3.86 -10.18 0.75
C ARG A 118 -2.73 -10.15 1.77
N ALA A 119 -2.14 -8.99 2.00
CA ALA A 119 -1.10 -8.83 3.02
C ALA A 119 -1.62 -9.16 4.43
N LEU A 120 -2.90 -8.86 4.68
CA LEU A 120 -3.60 -9.13 5.93
C LEU A 120 -4.28 -10.51 5.99
N ASP A 121 -4.23 -11.30 4.90
CA ASP A 121 -4.95 -12.58 4.76
C ASP A 121 -6.48 -12.40 4.89
N LEU A 122 -7.00 -11.30 4.33
CA LEU A 122 -8.42 -10.91 4.32
C LEU A 122 -9.03 -10.86 2.91
N ASP A 123 -8.28 -11.24 1.87
CA ASP A 123 -8.74 -11.17 0.47
C ASP A 123 -9.87 -12.16 0.14
N GLY A 124 -10.17 -13.07 1.07
CA GLY A 124 -11.38 -13.87 1.09
C GLY A 124 -12.64 -13.07 1.46
N LEU A 125 -12.51 -11.93 2.12
CA LEU A 125 -13.60 -11.12 2.66
C LEU A 125 -13.73 -9.76 1.96
N VAL A 126 -12.64 -9.04 1.79
CA VAL A 126 -12.60 -7.65 1.32
C VAL A 126 -11.56 -7.44 0.21
N GLY A 127 -11.48 -6.22 -0.32
CA GLY A 127 -10.44 -5.77 -1.26
C GLY A 127 -10.85 -5.80 -2.73
N ASN A 128 -12.03 -6.33 -3.07
CA ASN A 128 -12.60 -6.31 -4.42
C ASN A 128 -14.14 -6.46 -4.40
N PHE A 129 -14.79 -6.35 -5.56
CA PHE A 129 -16.23 -6.45 -5.73
C PHE A 129 -16.72 -7.84 -6.23
N LEU A 130 -15.99 -8.92 -5.96
CA LEU A 130 -16.45 -10.25 -6.33
C LEU A 130 -17.70 -10.64 -5.51
N PRO A 131 -18.65 -11.38 -6.08
CA PRO A 131 -19.81 -11.88 -5.35
C PRO A 131 -19.40 -12.64 -4.08
N GLY A 132 -20.09 -12.37 -2.97
CA GLY A 132 -19.79 -12.99 -1.67
C GLY A 132 -18.75 -12.24 -0.83
N ARG A 133 -18.21 -11.11 -1.33
CA ARG A 133 -17.35 -10.22 -0.55
C ARG A 133 -18.18 -9.22 0.25
N GLU A 134 -17.64 -8.72 1.33
CA GLU A 134 -18.19 -7.59 2.06
C GLU A 134 -18.13 -6.33 1.19
N ALA A 135 -19.18 -5.52 1.27
CA ALA A 135 -19.27 -4.28 0.50
C ALA A 135 -18.50 -3.15 1.22
N ASP A 136 -17.18 -3.30 1.25
CA ASP A 136 -16.23 -2.32 1.77
C ASP A 136 -15.64 -1.55 0.60
N PHE A 137 -15.99 -0.27 0.46
CA PHE A 137 -15.51 0.55 -0.64
C PHE A 137 -15.52 2.04 -0.31
N VAL A 138 -14.84 2.81 -1.13
CA VAL A 138 -14.87 4.27 -1.11
C VAL A 138 -15.37 4.78 -2.45
N ALA A 139 -16.19 5.86 -2.42
CA ALA A 139 -16.49 6.66 -3.60
C ALA A 139 -15.50 7.83 -3.64
N LEU A 140 -14.87 8.05 -4.79
CA LEU A 140 -13.88 9.10 -4.97
C LEU A 140 -14.45 10.25 -5.82
N ASP A 141 -14.26 11.48 -5.34
CA ASP A 141 -14.60 12.70 -6.03
C ASP A 141 -13.48 13.07 -7.03
N LEU A 142 -13.77 12.97 -8.31
CA LEU A 142 -12.83 13.28 -9.39
C LEU A 142 -12.63 14.80 -9.60
N ALA A 143 -13.32 15.64 -8.85
CA ALA A 143 -13.21 17.09 -8.85
C ALA A 143 -12.88 17.64 -7.45
N ALA A 144 -12.35 16.83 -6.56
CA ALA A 144 -12.10 17.14 -5.16
C ALA A 144 -11.29 18.42 -4.92
N THR A 145 -10.43 18.78 -5.86
CA THR A 145 -9.69 20.06 -5.88
C THR A 145 -9.66 20.62 -7.30
N PRO A 146 -9.48 21.95 -7.47
CA PRO A 146 -9.37 22.55 -8.80
C PRO A 146 -8.28 21.91 -9.67
N MET A 147 -7.16 21.51 -9.08
CA MET A 147 -6.07 20.83 -9.79
C MET A 147 -6.48 19.44 -10.27
N ILE A 148 -7.14 18.64 -9.43
CA ILE A 148 -7.64 17.33 -9.83
C ILE A 148 -8.67 17.49 -10.94
N ALA A 149 -9.65 18.39 -10.79
CA ALA A 149 -10.69 18.65 -11.80
C ALA A 149 -10.05 19.01 -13.15
N GLN A 150 -9.11 19.96 -13.19
CA GLN A 150 -8.41 20.35 -14.41
C GLN A 150 -7.63 19.19 -15.04
N ARG A 151 -6.97 18.36 -14.24
CA ARG A 151 -6.23 17.20 -14.75
C ARG A 151 -7.16 16.12 -15.30
N MET A 152 -8.33 15.94 -14.70
CA MET A 152 -9.34 14.98 -15.15
C MET A 152 -9.93 15.33 -16.52
N GLU A 153 -10.00 16.62 -16.90
CA GLU A 153 -10.42 17.04 -18.25
C GLU A 153 -9.52 16.48 -19.36
N HIS A 154 -8.29 16.12 -19.04
CA HIS A 154 -7.31 15.55 -19.96
C HIS A 154 -7.16 14.02 -19.84
N ALA A 155 -7.84 13.38 -18.90
CA ALA A 155 -7.82 11.94 -18.74
C ALA A 155 -8.57 11.26 -19.89
N ARG A 156 -7.90 10.33 -20.58
CA ARG A 156 -8.43 9.64 -21.77
C ARG A 156 -8.96 8.23 -21.46
N GLY A 157 -8.87 7.81 -20.19
CA GLY A 157 -9.31 6.50 -19.77
C GLY A 157 -9.00 6.23 -18.32
N LEU A 158 -9.33 5.02 -17.86
CA LEU A 158 -9.21 4.65 -16.45
C LEU A 158 -7.76 4.74 -15.94
N ALA A 159 -6.77 4.39 -16.74
CA ALA A 159 -5.37 4.48 -16.35
C ALA A 159 -4.97 5.93 -16.01
N ASP A 160 -5.36 6.91 -16.86
CA ASP A 160 -5.08 8.32 -16.61
C ASP A 160 -5.84 8.82 -15.36
N THR A 161 -7.11 8.45 -15.22
CA THR A 161 -7.93 8.77 -14.04
C THR A 161 -7.27 8.26 -12.75
N LEU A 162 -6.86 7.00 -12.73
CA LEU A 162 -6.17 6.41 -11.58
C LEU A 162 -4.82 7.07 -11.33
N PHE A 163 -4.07 7.41 -12.39
CA PHE A 163 -2.79 8.10 -12.23
C PHE A 163 -2.96 9.48 -11.58
N VAL A 164 -3.99 10.25 -11.99
CA VAL A 164 -4.30 11.53 -11.36
C VAL A 164 -4.65 11.35 -9.90
N LEU A 165 -5.53 10.40 -9.56
CA LEU A 165 -5.90 10.11 -8.17
C LEU A 165 -4.71 9.63 -7.34
N ASN A 166 -3.89 8.72 -7.88
CA ASN A 166 -2.73 8.17 -7.18
C ASN A 166 -1.58 9.16 -6.96
N THR A 167 -1.56 10.28 -7.71
CA THR A 167 -0.48 11.28 -7.63
C THR A 167 -0.90 12.61 -7.03
N LEU A 168 -2.16 12.99 -7.13
CA LEU A 168 -2.70 14.27 -6.65
C LEU A 168 -3.82 14.09 -5.61
N GLY A 169 -4.34 12.86 -5.44
CA GLY A 169 -5.41 12.58 -4.49
C GLY A 169 -4.92 12.58 -3.04
N ASP A 170 -5.82 13.01 -2.16
CA ASP A 170 -5.66 12.94 -0.71
C ASP A 170 -7.02 12.65 -0.05
N ASP A 171 -7.17 12.92 1.25
CA ASP A 171 -8.40 12.72 2.01
C ASP A 171 -9.60 13.50 1.43
N ARG A 172 -9.36 14.65 0.80
CA ARG A 172 -10.41 15.46 0.15
C ARG A 172 -11.09 14.75 -1.01
N ALA A 173 -10.40 13.80 -1.63
CA ALA A 173 -10.95 13.00 -2.73
C ALA A 173 -11.92 11.89 -2.24
N VAL A 174 -11.96 11.56 -0.96
CA VAL A 174 -12.90 10.57 -0.43
C VAL A 174 -14.27 11.22 -0.24
N ALA A 175 -15.21 10.93 -1.15
CA ALA A 175 -16.58 11.43 -1.08
C ALA A 175 -17.42 10.61 -0.09
N GLU A 176 -17.33 9.28 -0.15
CA GLU A 176 -18.02 8.38 0.76
C GLU A 176 -17.16 7.19 1.14
N THR A 177 -17.39 6.66 2.35
CA THR A 177 -16.82 5.39 2.81
C THR A 177 -17.93 4.46 3.25
N TRP A 178 -17.89 3.24 2.75
CA TRP A 178 -18.86 2.19 3.03
C TRP A 178 -18.15 1.00 3.66
N VAL A 179 -18.72 0.44 4.73
CA VAL A 179 -18.21 -0.72 5.44
C VAL A 179 -19.36 -1.70 5.65
N MET A 180 -19.21 -2.93 5.18
CA MET A 180 -20.22 -3.98 5.22
C MET A 180 -21.57 -3.52 4.62
N GLY A 181 -21.51 -2.70 3.55
CA GLY A 181 -22.68 -2.16 2.88
C GLY A 181 -23.36 -0.98 3.60
N GLU A 182 -22.84 -0.52 4.72
CA GLU A 182 -23.33 0.65 5.43
C GLU A 182 -22.44 1.86 5.21
N ARG A 183 -23.05 2.99 4.85
CA ARG A 183 -22.30 4.23 4.69
C ARG A 183 -21.85 4.77 6.05
N ARG A 184 -20.54 4.81 6.25
CA ARG A 184 -19.92 5.28 7.50
C ARG A 184 -19.45 6.72 7.43
N HIS A 185 -19.18 7.22 6.22
CA HIS A 185 -18.78 8.61 5.99
C HIS A 185 -19.39 9.13 4.69
N ALA A 186 -19.76 10.39 4.69
CA ALA A 186 -20.07 11.18 3.49
C ALA A 186 -19.48 12.57 3.67
N LYS A 187 -18.81 13.07 2.63
CA LYS A 187 -18.31 14.45 2.56
C LYS A 187 -19.52 15.40 2.57
N GLY A 188 -19.50 16.40 3.44
CA GLY A 188 -20.51 17.44 3.52
C GLY A 188 -20.41 18.47 2.39
#